data_1d9f0e0cf2d78eb1cf247c4eb2ab6382
#
_entry.id   1d9f0e0cf2d78eb1cf247c4eb2ab6382
#
_cell.length_a   1.000
_cell.length_b   1.000
_cell.length_c   1.000
_cell.angle_alpha   90.00
_cell.angle_beta   90.00
_cell.angle_gamma   90.00
#
_symmetry.space_group_name_H-M   'P 1'
#
loop_
_entity.id
_entity.type
_entity.pdbx_description
1 polymer ?
#
loop_
_entity_poly.entity_id
_entity_poly.type
_entity_poly.pdbx_seq_one_letter_code
_entity_poly.pdbx_strand_id
1 'polypeptide(L)'
;MANLWSSLLQILPLVTPLSSSPSAVSPSDAATAITHPSPGLPMVINTWGGPFTIATDAAYESLLASSSSSGGSSSNNKSTNKTTRATAVAALDAVQLGCAACEAAQCDGSVGFGGSPDEQCETTLDALLMDGATLKTGAVAALRRVRDAVGVARAVLDHTSHSLLAGDLATAFAVENGFVEEAGGIGTADSARACREWRERDKCQPNYRLDVTPDPKTACGPYTPVSATLAEDNSPAQKKRYQVSHDTISMIALDGAGGMAAGTSTNGASHKVPGRVGDGPIAGSGSYVDGEVGGCGATGDGDIMMRFLPCYQAVESMRRGLTPGEAAEDAGEHAGAASGWTFTYAFRGGGMEGTQVVTMPPIDGAEDSVVEI
;
A
#
# COMPACT_ATOMS: atom_id res chain seq x y z
N MET A 1 -4.20 15.30 -47.92
CA MET A 1 -5.03 14.66 -46.90
C MET A 1 -4.79 15.42 -45.59
N ALA A 2 -5.48 16.50 -45.48
CA ALA A 2 -5.56 17.36 -44.30
C ALA A 2 -7.05 17.59 -44.04
N ASN A 3 -7.40 17.79 -42.76
CA ASN A 3 -8.73 18.10 -42.25
C ASN A 3 -9.58 16.90 -41.81
N LEU A 4 -9.41 16.55 -40.51
CA LEU A 4 -10.47 15.93 -39.69
C LEU A 4 -10.10 16.06 -38.18
N TRP A 5 -9.75 17.29 -37.71
CA TRP A 5 -9.61 17.62 -36.29
C TRP A 5 -10.10 19.04 -36.03
N SER A 6 -11.37 19.26 -36.16
CA SER A 6 -12.00 20.50 -35.66
C SER A 6 -13.52 20.33 -35.59
N SER A 7 -14.00 19.68 -34.53
CA SER A 7 -15.42 19.78 -34.11
C SER A 7 -15.59 18.99 -32.77
N LEU A 8 -15.10 19.53 -31.65
CA LEU A 8 -15.56 19.17 -30.31
C LEU A 8 -15.05 20.23 -29.30
N LEU A 9 -15.49 21.46 -29.51
CA LEU A 9 -15.33 22.52 -28.51
C LEU A 9 -16.53 23.46 -28.65
N GLN A 10 -17.62 23.13 -27.99
CA GLN A 10 -18.68 24.05 -27.60
C GLN A 10 -19.77 23.30 -26.84
N ILE A 11 -19.73 23.35 -25.51
CA ILE A 11 -20.91 23.44 -24.64
C ILE A 11 -20.40 23.98 -23.28
N LEU A 12 -20.47 25.29 -23.11
CA LEU A 12 -20.54 25.94 -21.81
C LEU A 12 -22.00 26.37 -21.61
N PRO A 13 -22.66 25.97 -20.52
CA PRO A 13 -23.77 26.79 -20.03
C PRO A 13 -23.25 27.73 -18.94
N LEU A 14 -23.49 29.02 -19.15
CA LEU A 14 -23.45 30.03 -18.09
C LEU A 14 -24.44 29.64 -17.00
N VAL A 15 -23.93 29.54 -15.76
CA VAL A 15 -24.74 29.54 -14.54
C VAL A 15 -24.38 30.80 -13.76
N THR A 16 -25.34 31.71 -13.68
CA THR A 16 -25.29 32.92 -12.84
C THR A 16 -25.30 32.55 -11.37
N PRO A 17 -24.58 33.28 -10.49
CA PRO A 17 -24.56 32.97 -9.06
C PRO A 17 -25.86 33.39 -8.39
N LEU A 18 -26.57 32.44 -7.81
CA LEU A 18 -27.60 32.69 -6.79
C LEU A 18 -26.93 32.96 -5.46
N SER A 19 -27.05 34.19 -5.01
CA SER A 19 -26.69 34.60 -3.66
C SER A 19 -27.63 33.95 -2.64
N SER A 20 -27.16 32.99 -1.88
CA SER A 20 -27.76 32.63 -0.60
C SER A 20 -26.64 32.49 0.43
N SER A 21 -26.66 33.40 1.40
CA SER A 21 -25.80 33.37 2.56
C SER A 21 -25.98 32.07 3.34
N PRO A 22 -24.94 31.34 3.71
CA PRO A 22 -25.08 30.26 4.66
C PRO A 22 -25.19 30.87 6.07
N SER A 23 -26.25 30.46 6.76
CA SER A 23 -26.41 30.71 8.19
C SER A 23 -25.25 30.06 8.95
N ALA A 24 -24.60 30.84 9.80
CA ALA A 24 -23.55 30.37 10.68
C ALA A 24 -24.09 29.26 11.59
N VAL A 25 -23.63 28.05 11.42
CA VAL A 25 -23.75 26.96 12.39
C VAL A 25 -22.67 27.21 13.44
N SER A 26 -23.08 27.34 14.70
CA SER A 26 -22.20 27.49 15.85
C SER A 26 -21.29 26.27 15.98
N PRO A 27 -19.97 26.42 16.16
CA PRO A 27 -19.10 25.30 16.44
C PRO A 27 -19.19 24.98 17.94
N SER A 28 -20.04 24.06 18.31
CA SER A 28 -20.04 23.44 19.62
C SER A 28 -20.05 21.93 19.44
N ASP A 29 -18.90 21.40 19.13
CA ASP A 29 -18.37 20.10 19.56
C ASP A 29 -16.93 20.05 19.00
N ALA A 30 -16.04 20.69 19.74
CA ALA A 30 -14.63 20.54 19.47
C ALA A 30 -14.25 19.09 19.81
N ALA A 31 -14.21 18.23 18.80
CA ALA A 31 -13.36 17.05 18.84
C ALA A 31 -11.99 17.57 19.31
N THR A 32 -11.50 17.05 20.42
CA THR A 32 -10.21 17.44 20.98
C THR A 32 -9.16 17.08 19.93
N ALA A 33 -8.76 18.06 19.14
CA ALA A 33 -7.68 17.88 18.17
C ALA A 33 -6.47 17.41 18.97
N ILE A 34 -6.06 16.19 18.77
CA ILE A 34 -4.82 15.65 19.33
C ILE A 34 -3.71 16.40 18.63
N THR A 35 -3.21 17.47 19.25
CA THR A 35 -2.08 18.23 18.73
C THR A 35 -0.82 17.40 18.93
N HIS A 36 -0.48 16.57 17.95
CA HIS A 36 0.86 16.01 17.87
C HIS A 36 1.83 17.10 17.42
N PRO A 37 3.04 17.19 18.02
CA PRO A 37 4.06 18.07 17.50
C PRO A 37 4.34 17.66 16.05
N SER A 38 4.27 18.59 15.11
CA SER A 38 4.63 18.32 13.72
C SER A 38 6.08 17.82 13.70
N PRO A 39 6.34 16.60 13.21
CA PRO A 39 7.70 16.08 13.16
C PRO A 39 8.53 16.93 12.19
N GLY A 40 9.78 17.22 12.60
CA GLY A 40 10.74 17.85 11.70
C GLY A 40 11.27 16.85 10.66
N LEU A 41 11.89 17.36 9.59
CA LEU A 41 12.59 16.51 8.62
C LEU A 41 13.92 16.00 9.20
N PRO A 42 14.39 14.80 8.81
CA PRO A 42 13.69 13.84 7.97
C PRO A 42 12.51 13.19 8.70
N MET A 43 11.58 12.59 7.94
CA MET A 43 10.39 11.95 8.48
C MET A 43 10.10 10.63 7.79
N VAL A 44 9.61 9.65 8.56
CA VAL A 44 9.07 8.39 8.07
C VAL A 44 7.70 8.17 8.69
N ILE A 45 6.79 7.68 7.91
CA ILE A 45 5.47 7.25 8.36
C ILE A 45 5.10 5.93 7.69
N ASN A 46 4.47 5.01 8.40
CA ASN A 46 3.95 3.76 7.86
C ASN A 46 2.57 3.45 8.41
N THR A 47 1.83 2.62 7.69
CA THR A 47 0.63 1.97 8.21
C THR A 47 1.02 1.02 9.34
N TRP A 48 0.16 0.93 10.38
CA TRP A 48 0.26 0.08 11.54
C TRP A 48 1.35 0.46 12.56
N GLY A 49 1.03 0.21 13.81
CA GLY A 49 1.94 0.26 14.95
C GLY A 49 2.47 -1.12 15.34
N GLY A 50 2.81 -1.30 16.63
CA GLY A 50 3.23 -2.59 17.17
C GLY A 50 4.42 -3.21 16.43
N PRO A 51 4.30 -4.42 15.87
CA PRO A 51 5.41 -5.10 15.18
C PRO A 51 5.99 -4.31 14.00
N PHE A 52 5.22 -3.40 13.41
CA PHE A 52 5.65 -2.61 12.24
C PHE A 52 6.57 -1.44 12.58
N THR A 53 6.73 -1.08 13.87
CA THR A 53 7.64 -0.01 14.28
C THR A 53 9.10 -0.28 13.92
N ILE A 54 9.50 -1.55 13.80
CA ILE A 54 10.82 -1.94 13.32
C ILE A 54 11.13 -1.37 11.94
N ALA A 55 10.13 -1.30 11.08
CA ALA A 55 10.26 -0.74 9.74
C ALA A 55 10.47 0.78 9.79
N THR A 56 9.69 1.48 10.63
CA THR A 56 9.83 2.93 10.82
C THR A 56 11.22 3.28 11.35
N ASP A 57 11.71 2.53 12.35
CA ASP A 57 13.03 2.76 12.93
C ASP A 57 14.15 2.50 11.90
N ALA A 58 14.10 1.39 11.16
CA ALA A 58 15.11 1.07 10.16
C ALA A 58 15.16 2.12 9.03
N ALA A 59 14.00 2.56 8.54
CA ALA A 59 13.91 3.60 7.52
C ALA A 59 14.44 4.94 8.03
N TYR A 60 14.07 5.34 9.24
CA TYR A 60 14.51 6.59 9.83
C TYR A 60 16.02 6.64 10.09
N GLU A 61 16.60 5.55 10.60
CA GLU A 61 18.05 5.44 10.80
C GLU A 61 18.82 5.52 9.48
N SER A 62 18.28 4.97 8.39
CA SER A 62 18.85 5.12 7.05
C SER A 62 18.89 6.57 6.60
N LEU A 63 17.82 7.34 6.84
CA LEU A 63 17.78 8.79 6.52
C LEU A 63 18.82 9.57 7.32
N LEU A 64 19.02 9.26 8.61
CA LEU A 64 20.03 9.91 9.43
C LEU A 64 21.45 9.59 8.95
N ALA A 65 21.73 8.34 8.58
CA ALA A 65 23.04 7.94 8.07
C ALA A 65 23.38 8.64 6.75
N SER A 66 22.40 8.81 5.87
CA SER A 66 22.55 9.51 4.60
C SER A 66 22.85 11.00 4.76
N SER A 67 22.24 11.66 5.75
CA SER A 67 22.47 13.07 6.05
C SER A 67 23.86 13.33 6.65
N SER A 68 24.40 12.42 7.45
CA SER A 68 25.73 12.53 8.04
C SER A 68 26.87 12.34 7.04
N SER A 69 26.67 11.55 5.98
CA SER A 69 27.67 11.31 4.94
C SER A 69 27.82 12.49 3.95
N SER A 70 26.82 13.35 3.83
CA SER A 70 26.86 14.54 2.96
C SER A 70 27.57 15.76 3.57
N GLY A 71 27.91 15.74 4.86
CA GLY A 71 28.58 16.84 5.58
C GLY A 71 30.10 16.93 5.40
N GLY A 72 30.74 16.03 4.66
CA GLY A 72 32.20 15.85 4.62
C GLY A 72 32.94 16.31 3.36
N SER A 73 32.31 16.97 2.39
CA SER A 73 33.03 17.42 1.18
C SER A 73 32.57 18.79 0.73
N SER A 74 33.25 19.83 1.26
CA SER A 74 33.20 21.18 0.70
C SER A 74 34.01 21.22 -0.60
N SER A 75 33.36 20.92 -1.72
CA SER A 75 33.87 21.30 -3.03
C SER A 75 32.80 22.12 -3.75
N ASN A 76 33.14 23.43 -3.93
CA ASN A 76 32.39 24.36 -4.74
C ASN A 76 32.24 23.86 -6.16
N ASN A 77 31.14 23.19 -6.46
CA ASN A 77 30.72 22.99 -7.85
C ASN A 77 29.20 23.07 -7.96
N LYS A 78 28.73 24.16 -8.56
CA LYS A 78 27.35 24.40 -8.87
C LYS A 78 26.85 23.35 -9.87
N SER A 79 26.14 22.33 -9.39
CA SER A 79 25.26 21.53 -10.23
C SER A 79 24.01 21.16 -9.41
N THR A 80 22.96 21.91 -9.60
CA THR A 80 21.65 21.73 -8.96
C THR A 80 21.05 20.34 -9.22
N ASN A 81 21.34 19.73 -10.39
CA ASN A 81 20.84 18.42 -10.74
C ASN A 81 21.46 17.24 -9.95
N LYS A 82 22.66 17.40 -9.39
CA LYS A 82 23.33 16.32 -8.65
C LYS A 82 22.81 16.19 -7.22
N THR A 83 22.42 17.31 -6.62
CA THR A 83 21.89 17.34 -5.25
C THR A 83 20.49 16.72 -5.19
N THR A 84 19.60 17.05 -6.11
CA THR A 84 18.22 16.53 -6.17
C THR A 84 18.21 15.00 -6.41
N ARG A 85 19.13 14.48 -7.21
CA ARG A 85 19.23 13.02 -7.47
C ARG A 85 19.77 12.26 -6.26
N ALA A 86 20.71 12.83 -5.50
CA ALA A 86 21.27 12.19 -4.30
C ALA A 86 20.24 12.13 -3.15
N THR A 87 19.36 13.12 -3.04
CA THR A 87 18.32 13.18 -2.02
C THR A 87 17.16 12.24 -2.32
N ALA A 88 16.69 12.17 -3.56
CA ALA A 88 15.67 11.21 -3.98
C ALA A 88 16.08 9.74 -3.71
N VAL A 89 17.37 9.43 -3.86
CA VAL A 89 17.93 8.11 -3.53
C VAL A 89 17.82 7.80 -2.04
N ALA A 90 18.04 8.81 -1.15
CA ALA A 90 18.00 8.58 0.29
C ALA A 90 16.61 8.20 0.81
N ALA A 91 15.56 8.86 0.35
CA ALA A 91 14.18 8.52 0.70
C ALA A 91 13.79 7.12 0.17
N LEU A 92 14.18 6.80 -1.07
CA LEU A 92 13.89 5.50 -1.69
C LEU A 92 14.62 4.36 -0.97
N ASP A 93 15.90 4.57 -0.60
CA ASP A 93 16.68 3.61 0.19
C ASP A 93 16.08 3.39 1.58
N ALA A 94 15.58 4.45 2.21
CA ALA A 94 14.93 4.37 3.51
C ALA A 94 13.65 3.52 3.45
N VAL A 95 12.78 3.76 2.48
CA VAL A 95 11.57 2.95 2.28
C VAL A 95 11.92 1.49 2.01
N GLN A 96 12.90 1.23 1.15
CA GLN A 96 13.35 -0.12 0.86
C GLN A 96 13.85 -0.83 2.13
N LEU A 97 14.73 -0.18 2.90
CA LEU A 97 15.27 -0.77 4.13
C LEU A 97 14.21 -0.99 5.21
N GLY A 98 13.27 -0.06 5.35
CA GLY A 98 12.15 -0.21 6.28
C GLY A 98 11.26 -1.39 5.91
N CYS A 99 10.82 -1.50 4.67
CA CYS A 99 10.01 -2.62 4.21
C CYS A 99 10.79 -3.96 4.31
N ALA A 100 12.08 -3.98 3.94
CA ALA A 100 12.92 -5.16 4.07
C ALA A 100 13.10 -5.62 5.53
N ALA A 101 13.20 -4.67 6.47
CA ALA A 101 13.24 -5.00 7.90
C ALA A 101 11.94 -5.68 8.36
N CYS A 102 10.80 -5.22 7.88
CA CYS A 102 9.51 -5.85 8.14
C CYS A 102 9.41 -7.24 7.49
N GLU A 103 9.84 -7.40 6.25
CA GLU A 103 9.89 -8.71 5.57
C GLU A 103 10.75 -9.72 6.36
N ALA A 104 11.93 -9.30 6.82
CA ALA A 104 12.84 -10.13 7.59
C ALA A 104 12.30 -10.48 8.98
N ALA A 105 11.60 -9.56 9.62
CA ALA A 105 10.97 -9.74 10.92
C ALA A 105 9.63 -10.46 10.86
N GLN A 106 9.08 -10.70 9.67
CA GLN A 106 7.74 -11.29 9.48
C GLN A 106 6.66 -10.50 10.23
N CYS A 107 6.63 -9.17 10.07
CA CYS A 107 5.73 -8.29 10.80
C CYS A 107 4.31 -8.86 10.84
N ASP A 108 3.78 -9.11 12.03
CA ASP A 108 2.50 -9.73 12.38
C ASP A 108 2.11 -11.02 11.62
N GLY A 109 2.98 -11.55 10.76
CA GLY A 109 2.73 -12.75 9.95
C GLY A 109 1.99 -12.47 8.62
N SER A 110 1.83 -11.21 8.22
CA SER A 110 1.20 -10.81 6.95
C SER A 110 2.17 -10.16 5.97
N VAL A 111 3.45 -9.98 6.38
CA VAL A 111 4.53 -9.43 5.56
C VAL A 111 5.74 -10.35 5.65
N GLY A 112 6.35 -10.63 4.51
CA GLY A 112 7.57 -11.44 4.44
C GLY A 112 7.33 -12.95 4.34
N PHE A 113 8.39 -13.72 4.52
CA PHE A 113 8.34 -15.17 4.39
C PHE A 113 7.46 -15.80 5.47
N GLY A 114 6.79 -16.92 5.14
CA GLY A 114 5.94 -17.67 6.08
C GLY A 114 4.59 -17.05 6.39
N GLY A 115 4.27 -15.88 5.81
CA GLY A 115 2.99 -15.22 6.04
C GLY A 115 1.89 -15.68 5.07
N SER A 116 0.68 -15.38 5.41
CA SER A 116 -0.59 -15.47 4.65
C SER A 116 -0.55 -16.37 3.39
N PRO A 117 -0.54 -17.72 3.51
CA PRO A 117 -0.46 -18.61 2.37
C PRO A 117 -1.73 -18.53 1.50
N ASP A 118 -1.61 -18.89 0.24
CA ASP A 118 -2.75 -19.09 -0.66
C ASP A 118 -3.54 -20.36 -0.35
N GLU A 119 -4.59 -20.66 -1.12
CA GLU A 119 -5.39 -21.89 -0.94
C GLU A 119 -4.63 -23.17 -1.27
N GLN A 120 -3.44 -23.08 -1.89
CA GLN A 120 -2.52 -24.19 -2.12
C GLN A 120 -1.43 -24.31 -1.07
N CYS A 121 -1.47 -23.47 -0.04
CA CYS A 121 -0.51 -23.39 1.04
C CYS A 121 0.84 -22.78 0.63
N GLU A 122 0.91 -22.05 -0.46
CA GLU A 122 2.11 -21.34 -0.87
C GLU A 122 2.09 -19.89 -0.36
N THR A 123 3.19 -19.45 0.25
CA THR A 123 3.42 -18.04 0.56
C THR A 123 3.97 -17.33 -0.67
N THR A 124 3.29 -16.25 -1.10
CA THR A 124 3.73 -15.34 -2.16
C THR A 124 3.84 -13.92 -1.62
N LEU A 125 4.63 -13.09 -2.27
CA LEU A 125 4.90 -11.72 -1.84
C LEU A 125 4.53 -10.72 -2.94
N ASP A 126 4.03 -9.58 -2.51
CA ASP A 126 3.79 -8.40 -3.34
C ASP A 126 4.58 -7.24 -2.75
N ALA A 127 5.21 -6.41 -3.58
CA ALA A 127 5.92 -5.21 -3.12
C ALA A 127 5.91 -4.12 -4.19
N LEU A 128 6.02 -2.86 -3.75
CA LEU A 128 6.13 -1.69 -4.62
C LEU A 128 7.10 -0.69 -4.01
N LEU A 129 7.85 -0.02 -4.87
CA LEU A 129 8.61 1.19 -4.56
C LEU A 129 8.31 2.26 -5.60
N MET A 130 8.17 3.50 -5.16
CA MET A 130 7.94 4.65 -6.02
C MET A 130 8.82 5.83 -5.60
N ASP A 131 9.50 6.43 -6.58
CA ASP A 131 10.32 7.63 -6.41
C ASP A 131 9.49 8.86 -6.73
N GLY A 132 9.28 9.73 -5.75
CA GLY A 132 8.48 10.94 -5.89
C GLY A 132 9.08 12.00 -6.83
N ALA A 133 10.39 12.00 -7.01
CA ALA A 133 11.04 12.98 -7.87
C ALA A 133 10.89 12.66 -9.37
N THR A 134 10.85 11.38 -9.72
CA THR A 134 10.81 10.92 -11.12
C THR A 134 9.50 10.23 -11.48
N LEU A 135 8.67 9.93 -10.50
CA LEU A 135 7.45 9.11 -10.59
C LEU A 135 7.73 7.68 -11.10
N LYS A 136 9.00 7.26 -11.10
CA LYS A 136 9.35 5.89 -11.43
C LYS A 136 8.84 4.95 -10.38
N THR A 137 8.32 3.84 -10.84
CA THR A 137 7.77 2.77 -10.00
C THR A 137 8.43 1.46 -10.36
N GLY A 138 8.74 0.65 -9.36
CA GLY A 138 9.11 -0.74 -9.53
C GLY A 138 8.28 -1.59 -8.58
N ALA A 139 7.69 -2.68 -9.09
CA ALA A 139 6.84 -3.54 -8.31
C ALA A 139 6.97 -5.00 -8.70
N VAL A 140 6.65 -5.88 -7.75
CA VAL A 140 6.46 -7.31 -7.99
C VAL A 140 5.15 -7.78 -7.39
N ALA A 141 4.48 -8.68 -8.10
CA ALA A 141 3.21 -9.24 -7.69
C ALA A 141 3.24 -10.77 -7.75
N ALA A 142 2.67 -11.43 -6.74
CA ALA A 142 2.68 -12.89 -6.62
C ALA A 142 4.09 -13.47 -6.81
N LEU A 143 5.11 -12.78 -6.27
CA LEU A 143 6.50 -13.23 -6.31
C LEU A 143 6.63 -14.51 -5.49
N ARG A 144 7.28 -15.51 -6.06
CA ARG A 144 7.40 -16.84 -5.48
C ARG A 144 8.85 -17.14 -5.10
N ARG A 145 9.05 -17.83 -4.00
CA ARG A 145 10.35 -18.43 -3.61
C ARG A 145 11.52 -17.45 -3.42
N VAL A 146 11.25 -16.14 -3.35
CA VAL A 146 12.25 -15.11 -3.04
C VAL A 146 11.74 -14.31 -1.85
N ARG A 147 12.58 -14.13 -0.81
CA ARG A 147 12.16 -13.49 0.46
C ARG A 147 12.20 -11.97 0.40
N ASP A 148 13.10 -11.41 -0.36
CA ASP A 148 13.34 -9.97 -0.47
C ASP A 148 12.50 -9.38 -1.62
N ALA A 149 11.20 -9.26 -1.38
CA ALA A 149 10.27 -8.77 -2.41
C ALA A 149 10.50 -7.28 -2.71
N VAL A 150 10.74 -6.46 -1.68
CA VAL A 150 11.00 -5.03 -1.88
C VAL A 150 12.33 -4.79 -2.57
N GLY A 151 13.34 -5.62 -2.34
CA GLY A 151 14.61 -5.58 -3.09
C GLY A 151 14.41 -5.92 -4.56
N VAL A 152 13.57 -6.92 -4.89
CA VAL A 152 13.24 -7.22 -6.29
C VAL A 152 12.44 -6.09 -6.92
N ALA A 153 11.48 -5.47 -6.21
CA ALA A 153 10.78 -4.28 -6.67
C ALA A 153 11.76 -3.13 -6.99
N ARG A 154 12.79 -2.94 -6.13
CA ARG A 154 13.87 -1.98 -6.39
C ARG A 154 14.65 -2.32 -7.65
N ALA A 155 14.97 -3.57 -7.89
CA ALA A 155 15.66 -4.00 -9.10
C ALA A 155 14.82 -3.74 -10.37
N VAL A 156 13.50 -3.92 -10.30
CA VAL A 156 12.60 -3.55 -11.41
C VAL A 156 12.68 -2.05 -11.68
N LEU A 157 12.65 -1.21 -10.65
CA LEU A 157 12.72 0.25 -10.76
C LEU A 157 14.06 0.73 -11.36
N ASP A 158 15.18 0.16 -10.89
CA ASP A 158 16.51 0.63 -11.24
C ASP A 158 17.01 0.07 -12.58
N HIS A 159 16.62 -1.16 -12.94
CA HIS A 159 17.23 -1.91 -14.04
C HIS A 159 16.30 -2.20 -15.21
N THR A 160 15.05 -1.72 -15.15
CA THR A 160 14.10 -1.85 -16.27
C THR A 160 13.38 -0.53 -16.57
N SER A 161 12.64 -0.50 -17.68
CA SER A 161 11.66 0.54 -17.97
C SER A 161 10.23 0.12 -17.62
N HIS A 162 10.07 -1.06 -17.03
CA HIS A 162 8.77 -1.60 -16.61
C HIS A 162 8.44 -1.16 -15.19
N SER A 163 7.16 -1.12 -14.87
CA SER A 163 6.69 -0.75 -13.52
C SER A 163 6.33 -1.96 -12.66
N LEU A 164 5.97 -3.11 -13.26
CA LEU A 164 5.54 -4.28 -12.50
C LEU A 164 5.86 -5.59 -13.24
N LEU A 165 6.42 -6.54 -12.50
CA LEU A 165 6.61 -7.92 -12.94
C LEU A 165 5.81 -8.87 -12.03
N ALA A 166 5.39 -10.05 -12.52
CA ALA A 166 4.51 -10.93 -11.76
C ALA A 166 4.88 -12.42 -11.85
N GLY A 167 4.55 -13.16 -10.78
CA GLY A 167 4.57 -14.60 -10.72
C GLY A 167 5.95 -15.22 -10.91
N ASP A 168 6.00 -16.41 -11.48
CA ASP A 168 7.26 -17.14 -11.74
C ASP A 168 8.23 -16.39 -12.64
N LEU A 169 7.73 -15.53 -13.54
CA LEU A 169 8.62 -14.73 -14.41
C LEU A 169 9.26 -13.57 -13.62
N ALA A 170 8.59 -13.03 -12.60
CA ALA A 170 9.24 -12.11 -11.66
C ALA A 170 10.30 -12.83 -10.82
N THR A 171 10.06 -14.08 -10.42
CA THR A 171 11.08 -14.91 -9.74
C THR A 171 12.30 -15.15 -10.65
N ALA A 172 12.09 -15.48 -11.92
CA ALA A 172 13.20 -15.63 -12.87
C ALA A 172 14.02 -14.35 -13.03
N PHE A 173 13.36 -13.19 -13.13
CA PHE A 173 14.02 -11.88 -13.13
C PHE A 173 14.82 -11.64 -11.84
N ALA A 174 14.26 -11.99 -10.68
CA ALA A 174 14.96 -11.87 -9.40
C ALA A 174 16.24 -12.68 -9.38
N VAL A 175 16.19 -13.94 -9.81
CA VAL A 175 17.36 -14.82 -9.90
C VAL A 175 18.43 -14.26 -10.86
N GLU A 176 18.02 -13.74 -12.02
CA GLU A 176 18.90 -13.07 -12.96
C GLU A 176 19.64 -11.87 -12.33
N ASN A 177 18.96 -11.17 -11.41
CA ASN A 177 19.52 -10.02 -10.68
C ASN A 177 20.22 -10.41 -9.36
N GLY A 178 20.48 -11.70 -9.12
CA GLY A 178 21.30 -12.19 -8.01
C GLY A 178 20.54 -12.46 -6.72
N PHE A 179 19.22 -12.40 -6.71
CA PHE A 179 18.41 -12.80 -5.54
C PHE A 179 18.38 -14.33 -5.40
N VAL A 180 18.31 -14.79 -4.15
CA VAL A 180 18.29 -16.22 -3.84
C VAL A 180 16.90 -16.79 -4.01
N GLU A 181 16.77 -17.84 -4.82
CA GLU A 181 15.56 -18.64 -4.93
C GLU A 181 15.58 -19.79 -3.91
N GLU A 182 14.57 -19.85 -3.07
CA GLU A 182 14.35 -20.90 -2.06
C GLU A 182 13.64 -22.10 -2.70
N ALA A 183 14.37 -23.15 -3.04
CA ALA A 183 13.83 -24.32 -3.76
C ALA A 183 12.62 -24.99 -3.05
N GLY A 184 12.52 -24.87 -1.71
CA GLY A 184 11.40 -25.37 -0.91
C GLY A 184 10.23 -24.39 -0.74
N GLY A 185 10.30 -23.23 -1.37
CA GLY A 185 9.38 -22.12 -1.10
C GLY A 185 9.74 -21.33 0.15
N ILE A 186 9.03 -20.25 0.40
CA ILE A 186 9.26 -19.34 1.53
C ILE A 186 8.25 -19.52 2.67
N GLY A 187 7.51 -20.64 2.69
CA GLY A 187 6.65 -21.03 3.81
C GLY A 187 7.44 -21.45 5.04
N THR A 188 6.79 -21.42 6.19
CA THR A 188 7.34 -21.90 7.49
C THR A 188 6.55 -23.10 8.01
N ALA A 189 7.07 -23.78 9.05
CA ALA A 189 6.32 -24.85 9.71
C ALA A 189 4.97 -24.34 10.27
N ASP A 190 4.93 -23.09 10.71
CA ASP A 190 3.72 -22.47 11.27
C ASP A 190 2.69 -22.16 10.18
N SER A 191 3.09 -21.55 9.06
CA SER A 191 2.18 -21.31 7.93
C SER A 191 1.67 -22.64 7.33
N ALA A 192 2.53 -23.64 7.23
CA ALA A 192 2.12 -24.97 6.78
C ALA A 192 1.12 -25.63 7.75
N ARG A 193 1.30 -25.45 9.08
CA ARG A 193 0.34 -25.91 10.07
C ARG A 193 -0.99 -25.18 9.96
N ALA A 194 -0.98 -23.85 9.90
CA ALA A 194 -2.17 -23.05 9.76
C ALA A 194 -2.98 -23.41 8.51
N CYS A 195 -2.31 -23.63 7.38
CA CYS A 195 -2.97 -24.04 6.15
C CYS A 195 -3.59 -25.44 6.24
N ARG A 196 -2.92 -26.40 6.92
CA ARG A 196 -3.53 -27.72 7.16
C ARG A 196 -4.77 -27.62 8.03
N GLU A 197 -4.72 -26.84 9.12
CA GLU A 197 -5.87 -26.62 10.00
C GLU A 197 -7.04 -26.01 9.23
N TRP A 198 -6.78 -25.01 8.41
CA TRP A 198 -7.79 -24.40 7.54
C TRP A 198 -8.43 -25.41 6.59
N ARG A 199 -7.65 -26.34 6.01
CA ARG A 199 -8.19 -27.37 5.12
C ARG A 199 -8.97 -28.44 5.88
N GLU A 200 -8.42 -29.00 6.94
CA GLU A 200 -8.93 -30.18 7.62
C GLU A 200 -10.02 -29.85 8.61
N ARG A 201 -9.77 -28.89 9.50
CA ARG A 201 -10.69 -28.45 10.55
C ARG A 201 -11.77 -27.53 10.03
N ASP A 202 -11.36 -26.49 9.31
CA ASP A 202 -12.20 -25.38 8.93
C ASP A 202 -12.86 -25.56 7.55
N LYS A 203 -12.59 -26.71 6.88
CA LYS A 203 -13.18 -27.04 5.57
C LYS A 203 -12.97 -25.97 4.52
N CYS A 204 -11.76 -25.45 4.47
CA CYS A 204 -11.37 -24.35 3.59
C CYS A 204 -12.22 -23.08 3.79
N GLN A 205 -12.55 -22.76 5.03
CA GLN A 205 -13.28 -21.54 5.38
C GLN A 205 -12.41 -20.60 6.24
N PRO A 206 -12.45 -19.31 5.94
CA PRO A 206 -13.04 -18.62 4.78
C PRO A 206 -12.30 -18.92 3.46
N ASN A 207 -12.94 -18.69 2.32
CA ASN A 207 -12.32 -18.72 0.99
C ASN A 207 -12.98 -17.69 0.06
N TYR A 208 -12.44 -17.56 -1.16
CA TYR A 208 -12.81 -16.53 -2.14
C TYR A 208 -13.55 -17.09 -3.37
N ARG A 209 -14.04 -18.33 -3.29
CA ARG A 209 -14.71 -18.99 -4.41
C ARG A 209 -16.20 -18.69 -4.42
N LEU A 210 -16.72 -18.38 -5.59
CA LEU A 210 -18.13 -18.03 -5.82
C LEU A 210 -18.67 -18.83 -7.01
N ASP A 211 -19.94 -19.24 -6.93
CA ASP A 211 -20.66 -19.92 -8.02
C ASP A 211 -19.93 -21.14 -8.59
N VAL A 212 -19.46 -22.00 -7.68
CA VAL A 212 -18.71 -23.21 -8.02
C VAL A 212 -19.26 -24.45 -7.32
N THR A 213 -18.93 -25.63 -7.83
CA THR A 213 -19.18 -26.91 -7.20
C THR A 213 -17.86 -27.64 -6.95
N PRO A 214 -17.68 -28.35 -5.79
CA PRO A 214 -18.60 -28.42 -4.65
C PRO A 214 -18.88 -27.06 -4.03
N ASP A 215 -19.93 -26.96 -3.18
CA ASP A 215 -20.30 -25.71 -2.50
C ASP A 215 -19.10 -25.20 -1.69
N PRO A 216 -18.57 -24.01 -2.02
CA PRO A 216 -17.38 -23.46 -1.37
C PRO A 216 -17.62 -23.09 0.10
N LYS A 217 -18.87 -23.04 0.58
CA LYS A 217 -19.19 -22.77 1.98
C LYS A 217 -18.98 -23.98 2.91
N THR A 218 -18.88 -25.17 2.34
CA THR A 218 -18.87 -26.43 3.10
C THR A 218 -17.80 -27.40 2.70
N ALA A 219 -17.09 -27.15 1.59
CA ALA A 219 -16.14 -28.08 1.03
C ALA A 219 -14.92 -27.37 0.45
N CYS A 220 -13.80 -28.07 0.46
CA CYS A 220 -12.60 -27.67 -0.29
C CYS A 220 -12.71 -28.09 -1.78
N GLY A 221 -11.92 -27.41 -2.62
CA GLY A 221 -11.78 -27.79 -4.02
C GLY A 221 -11.16 -29.20 -4.25
N PRO A 222 -10.98 -29.59 -5.51
CA PRO A 222 -11.00 -28.70 -6.67
C PRO A 222 -12.41 -28.24 -7.05
N TYR A 223 -12.52 -27.00 -7.50
CA TYR A 223 -13.78 -26.37 -7.83
C TYR A 223 -13.99 -26.27 -9.34
N THR A 224 -15.24 -26.42 -9.76
CA THR A 224 -15.67 -26.19 -11.15
C THR A 224 -16.81 -25.17 -11.17
N PRO A 225 -16.83 -24.22 -12.12
CA PRO A 225 -17.92 -23.24 -12.23
C PRO A 225 -19.29 -23.93 -12.41
N VAL A 226 -20.31 -23.42 -11.72
CA VAL A 226 -21.70 -23.83 -11.97
C VAL A 226 -22.17 -23.11 -13.23
N SER A 227 -22.81 -23.87 -14.17
CA SER A 227 -23.36 -23.24 -15.37
C SER A 227 -24.47 -22.27 -15.01
N ALA A 228 -24.44 -21.08 -15.62
CA ALA A 228 -25.43 -20.01 -15.37
C ALA A 228 -26.91 -20.44 -15.63
N THR A 229 -27.12 -21.54 -16.36
CA THR A 229 -28.46 -22.11 -16.60
C THR A 229 -29.05 -22.87 -15.42
N LEU A 230 -28.24 -23.12 -14.36
CA LEU A 230 -28.66 -23.80 -13.12
C LEU A 230 -28.64 -22.89 -11.90
N ALA A 231 -28.34 -21.61 -12.07
CA ALA A 231 -28.41 -20.63 -11.01
C ALA A 231 -29.88 -20.26 -10.75
N GLU A 232 -30.55 -21.04 -9.91
CA GLU A 232 -31.80 -20.60 -9.31
C GLU A 232 -31.52 -19.37 -8.45
N ASP A 233 -32.24 -18.27 -8.81
CA ASP A 233 -32.54 -17.06 -8.05
C ASP A 233 -31.67 -16.83 -6.79
N ASN A 234 -30.44 -16.42 -7.01
CA ASN A 234 -29.63 -15.86 -5.94
C ASN A 234 -30.01 -14.42 -5.76
N SER A 235 -31.09 -14.19 -4.99
CA SER A 235 -31.29 -12.96 -4.25
C SER A 235 -29.95 -12.53 -3.63
N PRO A 236 -29.64 -11.23 -3.52
CA PRO A 236 -28.36 -10.78 -3.01
C PRO A 236 -28.17 -11.28 -1.58
N ALA A 237 -27.70 -12.52 -1.46
CA ALA A 237 -27.23 -13.07 -0.21
C ALA A 237 -26.19 -12.06 0.29
N GLN A 238 -26.51 -11.42 1.38
CA GLN A 238 -25.66 -10.53 2.11
C GLN A 238 -24.22 -11.00 1.97
N LYS A 239 -23.41 -10.20 1.32
CA LYS A 239 -21.98 -10.34 1.31
C LYS A 239 -21.55 -10.31 2.78
N LYS A 240 -21.50 -11.46 3.46
CA LYS A 240 -20.69 -11.58 4.65
C LYS A 240 -19.27 -11.35 4.12
N ARG A 241 -18.80 -10.12 4.28
CA ARG A 241 -17.37 -9.81 4.15
C ARG A 241 -16.68 -10.73 5.13
N TYR A 242 -15.97 -11.70 4.61
CA TYR A 242 -15.05 -12.48 5.41
C TYR A 242 -13.93 -11.51 5.76
N GLN A 243 -13.93 -11.05 7.00
CA GLN A 243 -12.80 -10.35 7.59
C GLN A 243 -11.65 -11.34 7.72
N VAL A 244 -10.88 -11.47 6.67
CA VAL A 244 -9.57 -12.08 6.76
C VAL A 244 -8.62 -10.92 6.99
N SER A 245 -8.14 -10.78 8.21
CA SER A 245 -7.11 -9.79 8.55
C SER A 245 -5.87 -10.07 7.69
N HIS A 246 -5.50 -9.13 6.87
CA HIS A 246 -4.21 -9.09 6.22
C HIS A 246 -3.71 -7.65 6.31
N ASP A 247 -2.54 -7.48 6.87
CA ASP A 247 -1.94 -6.17 7.06
C ASP A 247 -0.83 -5.98 6.03
N THR A 248 -0.95 -4.95 5.24
CA THR A 248 0.07 -4.50 4.29
C THR A 248 0.86 -3.39 4.96
N ILE A 249 2.19 -3.47 4.97
CA ILE A 249 2.96 -2.26 5.27
C ILE A 249 2.94 -1.35 4.06
N SER A 250 2.52 -0.10 4.27
CA SER A 250 2.72 0.98 3.33
C SER A 250 3.51 2.08 4.03
N MET A 251 4.57 2.55 3.41
CA MET A 251 5.52 3.48 4.00
C MET A 251 5.80 4.66 3.08
N ILE A 252 5.95 5.83 3.69
CA ILE A 252 6.44 7.03 3.03
C ILE A 252 7.62 7.56 3.81
N ALA A 253 8.67 7.98 3.11
CA ALA A 253 9.82 8.65 3.67
C ALA A 253 10.04 10.01 3.02
N LEU A 254 10.37 11.00 3.85
CA LEU A 254 10.83 12.33 3.45
C LEU A 254 12.23 12.53 4.02
N ASP A 255 13.19 12.81 3.15
CA ASP A 255 14.55 13.12 3.60
C ASP A 255 14.71 14.57 4.07
N GLY A 256 15.90 14.88 4.59
CA GLY A 256 16.20 16.23 5.13
C GLY A 256 16.20 17.36 4.09
N ALA A 257 16.17 17.05 2.81
CA ALA A 257 16.13 17.99 1.69
C ALA A 257 14.74 18.05 1.01
N GLY A 258 13.76 17.27 1.51
CA GLY A 258 12.41 17.23 0.97
C GLY A 258 12.21 16.22 -0.17
N GLY A 259 13.18 15.33 -0.44
CA GLY A 259 12.99 14.20 -1.35
C GLY A 259 12.03 13.19 -0.74
N MET A 260 11.11 12.66 -1.54
CA MET A 260 10.07 11.72 -1.10
C MET A 260 10.14 10.40 -1.84
N ALA A 261 9.80 9.33 -1.14
CA ALA A 261 9.57 8.01 -1.71
C ALA A 261 8.42 7.30 -0.97
N ALA A 262 7.77 6.38 -1.65
CA ALA A 262 6.75 5.52 -1.08
C ALA A 262 6.99 4.05 -1.44
N GLY A 263 6.46 3.13 -0.64
CA GLY A 263 6.53 1.71 -0.94
C GLY A 263 5.64 0.86 -0.07
N THR A 264 5.44 -0.37 -0.50
CA THR A 264 4.62 -1.38 0.19
C THR A 264 5.32 -2.72 0.19
N SER A 265 4.98 -3.56 1.19
CA SER A 265 5.25 -5.00 1.17
C SER A 265 4.13 -5.76 1.87
N THR A 266 3.76 -6.93 1.34
CA THR A 266 2.65 -7.74 1.85
C THR A 266 2.71 -9.16 1.34
N ASN A 267 2.07 -10.08 2.08
CA ASN A 267 1.69 -11.39 1.54
C ASN A 267 0.33 -11.33 0.82
N GLY A 268 -0.45 -10.28 0.99
CA GLY A 268 -1.84 -10.21 0.56
C GLY A 268 -2.77 -11.10 1.42
N ALA A 269 -3.96 -11.35 0.94
CA ALA A 269 -5.00 -12.08 1.68
C ALA A 269 -4.63 -13.54 1.95
N SER A 270 -4.91 -14.02 3.17
CA SER A 270 -4.77 -15.43 3.53
C SER A 270 -5.76 -16.29 2.75
N HIS A 271 -5.31 -17.47 2.31
CA HIS A 271 -6.09 -18.43 1.53
C HIS A 271 -6.67 -17.89 0.21
N LYS A 272 -6.03 -16.83 -0.30
CA LYS A 272 -6.33 -16.27 -1.62
C LYS A 272 -6.24 -17.33 -2.72
N VAL A 273 -6.94 -17.10 -3.80
CA VAL A 273 -6.76 -17.89 -5.02
C VAL A 273 -5.33 -17.70 -5.53
N PRO A 274 -4.59 -18.77 -5.89
CA PRO A 274 -3.24 -18.64 -6.43
C PRO A 274 -3.16 -17.65 -7.58
N GLY A 275 -2.21 -16.71 -7.49
CA GLY A 275 -2.08 -15.64 -8.47
C GLY A 275 -2.92 -14.39 -8.20
N ARG A 276 -3.73 -14.37 -7.11
CA ARG A 276 -4.41 -13.14 -6.68
C ARG A 276 -3.38 -12.10 -6.28
N VAL A 277 -3.57 -10.91 -6.77
CA VAL A 277 -2.82 -9.69 -6.43
C VAL A 277 -3.78 -8.71 -5.74
N GLY A 278 -3.36 -8.12 -4.63
CA GLY A 278 -4.09 -7.06 -3.93
C GLY A 278 -3.64 -5.66 -4.34
N ASP A 279 -3.93 -4.70 -3.47
CA ASP A 279 -3.58 -3.29 -3.62
C ASP A 279 -2.08 -3.00 -3.55
N GLY A 280 -1.34 -3.78 -2.74
CA GLY A 280 0.06 -3.52 -2.38
C GLY A 280 0.97 -3.19 -3.57
N PRO A 281 1.06 -4.00 -4.64
CA PRO A 281 1.97 -3.74 -5.76
C PRO A 281 1.41 -2.77 -6.81
N ILE A 282 0.22 -2.21 -6.58
CA ILE A 282 -0.47 -1.33 -7.53
C ILE A 282 -0.22 0.14 -7.15
N ALA A 283 0.55 0.84 -7.97
CA ALA A 283 0.80 2.26 -7.80
C ALA A 283 -0.51 3.05 -7.81
N GLY A 284 -0.71 3.88 -6.79
CA GLY A 284 -1.95 4.61 -6.58
C GLY A 284 -2.98 3.89 -5.72
N SER A 285 -2.82 2.59 -5.48
CA SER A 285 -3.68 1.83 -4.57
C SER A 285 -3.01 1.63 -3.21
N GLY A 286 -1.99 0.78 -3.11
CA GLY A 286 -1.27 0.53 -1.85
C GLY A 286 -0.40 1.70 -1.41
N SER A 287 0.25 2.40 -2.33
CA SER A 287 0.92 3.68 -2.09
C SER A 287 1.03 4.51 -3.37
N TYR A 288 1.22 5.82 -3.17
CA TYR A 288 1.51 6.78 -4.23
C TYR A 288 2.29 7.98 -3.68
N VAL A 289 3.20 8.51 -4.46
CA VAL A 289 3.97 9.70 -4.08
C VAL A 289 4.26 10.58 -5.28
N ASP A 290 4.10 11.88 -5.09
CA ASP A 290 4.57 12.92 -6.00
C ASP A 290 5.37 13.94 -5.19
N GLY A 291 6.67 14.06 -5.48
CA GLY A 291 7.58 14.93 -4.74
C GLY A 291 7.24 16.41 -4.78
N GLU A 292 6.35 16.85 -5.68
CA GLU A 292 5.85 18.23 -5.74
C GLU A 292 4.56 18.44 -4.93
N VAL A 293 3.94 17.35 -4.45
CA VAL A 293 2.61 17.40 -3.81
C VAL A 293 2.61 16.76 -2.44
N GLY A 294 2.90 15.46 -2.38
CA GLY A 294 2.83 14.68 -1.15
C GLY A 294 2.78 13.18 -1.43
N GLY A 295 2.55 12.41 -0.37
CA GLY A 295 2.46 10.96 -0.46
C GLY A 295 1.27 10.41 0.30
N CYS A 296 0.83 9.22 -0.09
CA CYS A 296 -0.20 8.46 0.57
C CYS A 296 0.19 6.98 0.64
N GLY A 297 -0.07 6.35 1.77
CA GLY A 297 -0.04 4.92 1.97
C GLY A 297 -1.39 4.44 2.47
N ALA A 298 -1.86 3.33 1.93
CA ALA A 298 -3.15 2.75 2.27
C ALA A 298 -3.10 1.23 2.35
N THR A 299 -4.02 0.65 3.10
CA THR A 299 -4.23 -0.79 3.21
C THR A 299 -5.69 -1.08 3.57
N GLY A 300 -6.17 -2.27 3.28
CA GLY A 300 -7.55 -2.67 3.53
C GLY A 300 -7.98 -3.85 2.67
N ASP A 301 -9.23 -3.86 2.20
CA ASP A 301 -9.66 -4.85 1.20
C ASP A 301 -9.05 -4.52 -0.17
N GLY A 302 -7.90 -5.16 -0.46
CA GLY A 302 -7.12 -4.89 -1.65
C GLY A 302 -7.86 -5.11 -2.96
N ASP A 303 -8.84 -6.04 -2.99
CA ASP A 303 -9.69 -6.28 -4.17
C ASP A 303 -10.69 -5.13 -4.41
N ILE A 304 -11.00 -4.37 -3.38
CA ILE A 304 -11.80 -3.14 -3.47
C ILE A 304 -10.89 -1.96 -3.78
N MET A 305 -9.83 -1.77 -2.99
CA MET A 305 -8.93 -0.61 -3.09
C MET A 305 -8.34 -0.44 -4.49
N MET A 306 -7.91 -1.52 -5.14
CA MET A 306 -7.36 -1.44 -6.49
C MET A 306 -8.35 -0.94 -7.55
N ARG A 307 -9.65 -0.90 -7.28
CA ARG A 307 -10.68 -0.37 -8.20
C ARG A 307 -10.78 1.14 -8.14
N PHE A 308 -10.41 1.74 -7.01
CA PHE A 308 -10.60 3.16 -6.71
C PHE A 308 -9.29 3.95 -6.64
N LEU A 309 -8.15 3.28 -6.44
CA LEU A 309 -6.83 3.90 -6.33
C LEU A 309 -6.77 5.02 -5.28
N PRO A 310 -7.09 4.72 -4.00
CA PRO A 310 -7.29 5.75 -2.97
C PRO A 310 -6.07 6.62 -2.74
N CYS A 311 -4.84 6.07 -2.84
CA CYS A 311 -3.64 6.86 -2.68
C CYS A 311 -3.41 7.83 -3.84
N TYR A 312 -3.72 7.45 -5.08
CA TYR A 312 -3.68 8.38 -6.20
C TYR A 312 -4.72 9.48 -6.00
N GLN A 313 -5.96 9.13 -5.58
CA GLN A 313 -7.01 10.11 -5.31
C GLN A 313 -6.58 11.10 -4.23
N ALA A 314 -6.02 10.64 -3.11
CA ALA A 314 -5.57 11.51 -2.02
C ALA A 314 -4.49 12.51 -2.49
N VAL A 315 -3.49 12.04 -3.25
CA VAL A 315 -2.43 12.92 -3.77
C VAL A 315 -3.01 13.94 -4.76
N GLU A 316 -3.95 13.55 -5.62
CA GLU A 316 -4.62 14.48 -6.53
C GLU A 316 -5.53 15.47 -5.79
N SER A 317 -6.12 15.09 -4.66
CA SER A 317 -6.88 15.99 -3.79
C SER A 317 -5.97 17.00 -3.11
N MET A 318 -4.80 16.59 -2.61
CA MET A 318 -3.76 17.51 -2.14
C MET A 318 -3.27 18.44 -3.24
N ARG A 319 -3.09 17.97 -4.47
CA ARG A 319 -2.72 18.82 -5.63
C ARG A 319 -3.76 19.90 -5.91
N ARG A 320 -5.02 19.65 -5.64
CA ARG A 320 -6.12 20.64 -5.74
C ARG A 320 -6.19 21.59 -4.54
N GLY A 321 -5.30 21.41 -3.55
CA GLY A 321 -5.16 22.31 -2.40
C GLY A 321 -5.85 21.86 -1.12
N LEU A 322 -6.35 20.61 -1.05
CA LEU A 322 -6.84 20.03 0.21
C LEU A 322 -5.66 19.77 1.15
N THR A 323 -5.90 19.88 2.43
CA THR A 323 -4.97 19.38 3.45
C THR A 323 -4.87 17.85 3.38
N PRO A 324 -3.81 17.22 3.91
CA PRO A 324 -3.71 15.76 3.93
C PRO A 324 -4.93 15.06 4.56
N GLY A 325 -5.49 15.59 5.66
CA GLY A 325 -6.69 15.06 6.29
C GLY A 325 -7.91 15.11 5.38
N GLU A 326 -8.22 16.28 4.81
CA GLU A 326 -9.33 16.44 3.87
C GLU A 326 -9.15 15.57 2.62
N ALA A 327 -7.91 15.38 2.15
CA ALA A 327 -7.60 14.54 1.01
C ALA A 327 -7.83 13.04 1.29
N ALA A 328 -7.52 12.60 2.50
CA ALA A 328 -7.78 11.24 2.93
C ALA A 328 -9.28 10.96 3.09
N GLU A 329 -10.03 11.90 3.66
CA GLU A 329 -11.50 11.83 3.73
C GLU A 329 -12.12 11.75 2.33
N ASP A 330 -11.72 12.64 1.39
CA ASP A 330 -12.19 12.63 0.00
C ASP A 330 -11.90 11.27 -0.69
N ALA A 331 -10.71 10.71 -0.49
CA ALA A 331 -10.35 9.40 -1.04
C ALA A 331 -11.16 8.26 -0.40
N GLY A 332 -11.42 8.33 0.91
CA GLY A 332 -12.22 7.36 1.66
C GLY A 332 -13.68 7.37 1.24
N GLU A 333 -14.30 8.52 1.12
CA GLU A 333 -15.68 8.67 0.63
C GLU A 333 -15.84 8.12 -0.78
N HIS A 334 -14.88 8.42 -1.66
CA HIS A 334 -14.88 7.94 -3.04
C HIS A 334 -14.79 6.41 -3.14
N ALA A 335 -14.02 5.79 -2.26
CA ALA A 335 -13.89 4.34 -2.17
C ALA A 335 -15.10 3.65 -1.49
N GLY A 336 -16.07 4.42 -0.98
CA GLY A 336 -17.21 3.90 -0.26
C GLY A 336 -16.80 3.28 1.07
N ALA A 337 -15.84 3.91 1.73
CA ALA A 337 -15.32 3.47 3.02
C ALA A 337 -16.43 3.41 4.05
N ALA A 338 -16.53 2.30 4.73
CA ALA A 338 -17.57 1.99 5.70
C ALA A 338 -17.02 2.10 7.13
N SER A 339 -17.83 2.55 8.07
CA SER A 339 -17.47 2.91 9.44
C SER A 339 -17.11 1.73 10.37
N GLY A 340 -16.34 1.99 11.39
CA GLY A 340 -16.24 1.12 12.57
C GLY A 340 -14.84 0.60 12.89
N TRP A 341 -13.82 0.89 12.08
CA TRP A 341 -12.47 0.41 12.32
C TRP A 341 -11.60 1.48 12.97
N THR A 342 -10.84 1.07 13.99
CA THR A 342 -9.69 1.82 14.47
C THR A 342 -8.48 1.42 13.64
N PHE A 343 -7.66 2.37 13.25
CA PHE A 343 -6.37 2.05 12.65
C PHE A 343 -5.23 2.67 13.45
N THR A 344 -4.05 2.11 13.29
CA THR A 344 -2.83 2.64 13.88
C THR A 344 -1.83 2.98 12.79
N TYR A 345 -1.08 4.04 12.99
CA TYR A 345 0.09 4.32 12.20
C TYR A 345 1.29 4.63 13.10
N ALA A 346 2.48 4.40 12.59
CA ALA A 346 3.72 4.73 13.29
C ALA A 346 4.50 5.76 12.49
N PHE A 347 5.06 6.76 13.17
CA PHE A 347 5.90 7.76 12.53
C PHE A 347 7.09 8.15 13.40
N ARG A 348 8.15 8.62 12.76
CA ARG A 348 9.34 9.16 13.39
C ARG A 348 9.90 10.30 12.56
N GLY A 349 10.21 11.41 13.18
CA GLY A 349 10.73 12.60 12.50
C GLY A 349 11.79 13.34 13.29
N GLY A 350 12.40 14.34 12.68
CA GLY A 350 13.44 15.16 13.28
C GLY A 350 13.00 15.76 14.61
N GLY A 351 13.85 15.67 15.63
CA GLY A 351 13.56 16.13 16.99
C GLY A 351 12.80 15.15 17.87
N MET A 352 12.42 13.97 17.38
CA MET A 352 11.76 12.93 18.17
C MET A 352 12.77 11.92 18.73
N GLU A 353 12.59 11.53 20.00
CA GLU A 353 13.47 10.55 20.66
C GLU A 353 13.24 9.11 20.15
N GLY A 354 12.05 8.81 19.61
CA GLY A 354 11.70 7.47 19.11
C GLY A 354 10.45 7.48 18.26
N THR A 355 10.11 6.32 17.70
CA THR A 355 8.89 6.12 16.93
C THR A 355 7.65 6.30 17.81
N GLN A 356 6.72 7.10 17.34
CA GLN A 356 5.41 7.27 17.95
C GLN A 356 4.40 6.39 17.23
N VAL A 357 3.45 5.85 17.99
CA VAL A 357 2.31 5.09 17.47
C VAL A 357 1.04 5.83 17.79
N VAL A 358 0.22 6.09 16.81
CA VAL A 358 -1.07 6.75 16.96
C VAL A 358 -2.18 5.79 16.60
N THR A 359 -3.21 5.73 17.44
CA THR A 359 -4.44 5.00 17.16
C THR A 359 -5.53 6.02 16.88
N MET A 360 -6.10 5.97 15.70
CA MET A 360 -7.22 6.83 15.32
C MET A 360 -8.54 6.14 15.66
N PRO A 361 -9.51 6.86 16.24
CA PRO A 361 -10.87 6.33 16.41
C PRO A 361 -11.52 6.13 15.03
N PRO A 362 -12.60 5.32 14.96
CA PRO A 362 -13.40 5.22 13.74
C PRO A 362 -13.91 6.60 13.33
N ILE A 363 -13.90 6.88 12.03
CA ILE A 363 -14.59 8.04 11.49
C ILE A 363 -16.09 7.74 11.56
N ASP A 364 -16.88 8.57 12.26
CA ASP A 364 -18.32 8.41 12.38
C ASP A 364 -18.95 8.41 10.99
N GLY A 365 -19.48 7.27 10.57
CA GLY A 365 -20.19 7.08 9.29
C GLY A 365 -19.40 6.32 8.23
N ALA A 366 -18.11 5.98 8.46
CA ALA A 366 -17.32 5.19 7.53
C ALA A 366 -17.13 3.75 8.03
N GLU A 367 -17.54 2.74 7.29
CA GLU A 367 -17.18 1.33 7.51
C GLU A 367 -16.02 0.99 6.58
N ASP A 368 -14.84 0.63 7.12
CA ASP A 368 -13.56 0.33 6.45
C ASP A 368 -12.76 1.57 5.98
N SER A 369 -11.75 1.91 6.72
CA SER A 369 -11.00 3.16 6.57
C SER A 369 -9.81 3.06 5.62
N VAL A 370 -9.65 4.11 4.83
CA VAL A 370 -8.39 4.50 4.19
C VAL A 370 -7.52 5.20 5.24
N VAL A 371 -6.27 4.84 5.32
CA VAL A 371 -5.33 5.43 6.28
C VAL A 371 -4.69 6.66 5.70
N GLU A 372 -4.80 7.74 6.45
CA GLU A 372 -4.18 9.03 6.14
C GLU A 372 -2.69 9.06 6.41
N ILE A 373 -2.00 9.82 5.63
CA ILE A 373 -0.67 10.32 5.93
C ILE A 373 -0.51 11.76 5.47
#